data_e3e940d49a960af589b69bd2a9bb5937
#
_entry.id   e3e940d49a960af589b69bd2a9bb5937
#
_cell.length_a   1.000
_cell.length_b   1.000
_cell.length_c   1.000
_cell.angle_alpha   90.00
_cell.angle_beta   90.00
_cell.angle_gamma   90.00
#
_symmetry.space_group_name_H-M   'P 1'
#
loop_
_entity.id
_entity.type
_entity.pdbx_description
1 polymer ?
#
loop_
_entity_poly.entity_id
_entity_poly.type
_entity_poly.pdbx_seq_one_letter_code
_entity_poly.pdbx_strand_id
1 'polypeptide(L)'
;MADNWREVSATWKGGLDFTGENDKGGTVQLGSKDISIGPMQLLLVGLAGCTGIDIISILEKKKVTPTDFKVKVRGKRANTFPMVYTDIEVEYLLWGDNLRTRDVEQAIKLSEQKYCSVSIMLSKTSKITSKYKILKPGEAEV
;
A
#
# COMPACT_ATOMS: atom_id res chain seq x y z
N MET A 1 -2.48 13.98 27.56
CA MET A 1 -2.50 12.66 26.91
C MET A 1 -2.90 12.80 25.45
N ALA A 2 -2.16 12.20 24.56
CA ALA A 2 -2.47 12.30 23.15
C ALA A 2 -3.75 11.54 22.82
N ASP A 3 -4.56 12.14 21.95
CA ASP A 3 -5.75 11.49 21.43
C ASP A 3 -5.32 10.51 20.33
N ASN A 4 -5.63 9.24 20.51
CA ASN A 4 -5.28 8.18 19.55
C ASN A 4 -6.35 7.98 18.49
N TRP A 5 -7.43 8.73 18.55
CA TRP A 5 -8.49 8.63 17.56
C TRP A 5 -8.11 9.35 16.28
N ARG A 6 -8.51 8.78 15.16
CA ARG A 6 -8.43 9.42 13.85
C ARG A 6 -9.81 9.35 13.24
N GLU A 7 -10.23 10.44 12.64
CA GLU A 7 -11.57 10.50 12.07
C GLU A 7 -11.52 10.81 10.59
N VAL A 8 -12.31 10.09 9.83
CA VAL A 8 -12.55 10.36 8.41
C VAL A 8 -14.05 10.31 8.17
N SER A 9 -14.49 10.91 7.07
CA SER A 9 -15.88 10.84 6.68
C SER A 9 -15.99 10.48 5.20
N ALA A 10 -17.12 9.94 4.79
CA ALA A 10 -17.43 9.67 3.39
C ALA A 10 -18.76 10.33 3.08
N THR A 11 -18.75 11.26 2.14
CA THR A 11 -19.94 12.02 1.74
C THR A 11 -20.46 11.47 0.42
N TRP A 12 -21.73 11.14 0.39
CA TRP A 12 -22.40 10.65 -0.81
C TRP A 12 -22.47 11.73 -1.88
N LYS A 13 -22.11 11.37 -3.11
CA LYS A 13 -22.08 12.28 -4.25
C LYS A 13 -23.07 11.88 -5.35
N GLY A 14 -23.98 10.98 -5.06
CA GLY A 14 -24.95 10.48 -6.01
C GLY A 14 -24.61 9.09 -6.51
N GLY A 15 -25.60 8.34 -6.93
CA GLY A 15 -25.38 6.96 -7.37
C GLY A 15 -24.72 6.12 -6.30
N LEU A 16 -23.57 5.56 -6.62
CA LEU A 16 -22.76 4.77 -5.67
C LEU A 16 -21.43 5.44 -5.38
N ASP A 17 -21.32 6.74 -5.67
CA ASP A 17 -20.05 7.47 -5.52
C ASP A 17 -20.00 8.23 -4.21
N PHE A 18 -18.84 8.22 -3.58
CA PHE A 18 -18.58 8.92 -2.33
C PHE A 18 -17.25 9.67 -2.43
N THR A 19 -17.13 10.74 -1.68
CA THR A 19 -15.85 11.40 -1.44
C THR A 19 -15.45 11.17 0.00
N GLY A 20 -14.31 10.52 0.21
CA GLY A 20 -13.72 10.38 1.53
C GLY A 20 -12.88 11.60 1.85
N GLU A 21 -12.87 12.02 3.11
CA GLU A 21 -12.03 13.14 3.55
C GLU A 21 -11.56 12.96 4.98
N ASN A 22 -10.40 13.55 5.25
CA ASN A 22 -9.91 13.62 6.62
C ASN A 22 -10.12 15.04 7.16
N ASP A 23 -9.68 15.28 8.38
CA ASP A 23 -9.85 16.56 9.06
C ASP A 23 -8.88 17.66 8.59
N LYS A 24 -7.98 17.33 7.66
CA LYS A 24 -6.96 18.26 7.16
C LYS A 24 -7.12 18.58 5.68
N GLY A 25 -8.24 18.21 5.09
CA GLY A 25 -8.53 18.51 3.69
C GLY A 25 -8.05 17.46 2.70
N GLY A 26 -7.49 16.34 3.16
CA GLY A 26 -7.15 15.23 2.28
C GLY A 26 -8.41 14.53 1.79
N THR A 27 -8.48 14.21 0.49
CA THR A 27 -9.66 13.59 -0.10
C THR A 27 -9.31 12.42 -0.98
N VAL A 28 -10.28 11.53 -1.17
CA VAL A 28 -10.20 10.41 -2.10
C VAL A 28 -11.59 10.14 -2.66
N GLN A 29 -11.67 9.84 -3.95
CA GLN A 29 -12.92 9.47 -4.60
C GLN A 29 -13.04 7.95 -4.60
N LEU A 30 -14.19 7.43 -4.18
CA LEU A 30 -14.43 6.00 -4.20
C LEU A 30 -15.85 5.69 -4.65
N GLY A 31 -16.04 4.50 -5.19
CA GLY A 31 -17.32 4.07 -5.69
C GLY A 31 -17.22 2.69 -6.32
N SER A 32 -18.27 2.26 -6.97
CA SER A 32 -18.32 0.94 -7.60
C SER A 32 -18.17 1.01 -9.12
N LYS A 33 -17.98 2.18 -9.70
CA LYS A 33 -17.88 2.35 -11.14
C LYS A 33 -16.43 2.24 -11.61
N ASP A 34 -16.25 2.00 -12.91
CA ASP A 34 -14.96 1.72 -13.51
C ASP A 34 -13.93 2.84 -13.36
N ILE A 35 -14.37 4.07 -13.18
CA ILE A 35 -13.48 5.23 -13.07
C ILE A 35 -13.08 5.56 -11.63
N SER A 36 -13.70 4.91 -10.66
CA SER A 36 -13.43 5.15 -9.23
C SER A 36 -12.76 3.93 -8.62
N ILE A 37 -11.99 4.18 -7.56
CA ILE A 37 -11.44 3.08 -6.75
C ILE A 37 -12.56 2.54 -5.87
N GLY A 38 -12.75 1.22 -5.87
CA GLY A 38 -13.72 0.59 -4.96
C GLY A 38 -13.20 0.56 -3.53
N PRO A 39 -14.11 0.46 -2.54
CA PRO A 39 -13.69 0.42 -1.12
C PRO A 39 -12.70 -0.69 -0.81
N MET A 40 -12.90 -1.89 -1.33
CA MET A 40 -11.97 -3.00 -1.10
C MET A 40 -10.62 -2.77 -1.78
N GLN A 41 -10.63 -2.13 -2.96
CA GLN A 41 -9.39 -1.74 -3.63
C GLN A 41 -8.63 -0.68 -2.81
N LEU A 42 -9.37 0.21 -2.15
CA LEU A 42 -8.75 1.24 -1.33
C LEU A 42 -7.96 0.65 -0.17
N LEU A 43 -8.39 -0.47 0.37
CA LEU A 43 -7.61 -1.19 1.38
C LEU A 43 -6.27 -1.65 0.82
N LEU A 44 -6.23 -2.10 -0.43
CA LEU A 44 -4.98 -2.50 -1.08
C LEU A 44 -4.09 -1.28 -1.35
N VAL A 45 -4.67 -0.15 -1.74
CA VAL A 45 -3.92 1.10 -1.89
C VAL A 45 -3.33 1.53 -0.54
N GLY A 46 -4.11 1.39 0.53
CA GLY A 46 -3.62 1.65 1.88
C GLY A 46 -2.42 0.79 2.24
N LEU A 47 -2.47 -0.49 1.92
CA LEU A 47 -1.33 -1.39 2.14
C LEU A 47 -0.12 -0.94 1.33
N ALA A 48 -0.30 -0.64 0.05
CA ALA A 48 0.80 -0.20 -0.82
C ALA A 48 1.45 1.08 -0.29
N GLY A 49 0.64 2.06 0.12
CA GLY A 49 1.15 3.31 0.67
C GLY A 49 1.85 3.12 2.01
N CYS A 50 1.28 2.31 2.88
CA CYS A 50 1.85 2.07 4.20
C CYS A 50 3.23 1.42 4.11
N THR A 51 3.34 0.32 3.35
CA THR A 51 4.63 -0.33 3.15
C THR A 51 5.59 0.57 2.37
N GLY A 52 5.10 1.27 1.36
CA GLY A 52 5.92 2.16 0.54
C GLY A 52 6.55 3.29 1.34
N ILE A 53 5.77 3.94 2.18
CA ILE A 53 6.29 5.00 3.05
C ILE A 53 7.37 4.47 3.97
N ASP A 54 7.16 3.30 4.57
CA ASP A 54 8.16 2.69 5.44
C ASP A 54 9.46 2.40 4.70
N ILE A 55 9.35 1.81 3.52
CA ILE A 55 10.53 1.41 2.73
C ILE A 55 11.35 2.64 2.34
N ILE A 56 10.70 3.69 1.84
CA ILE A 56 11.40 4.93 1.50
C ILE A 56 12.06 5.53 2.73
N SER A 57 11.35 5.59 3.86
CA SER A 57 11.89 6.14 5.10
C SER A 57 13.13 5.37 5.57
N ILE A 58 13.08 4.06 5.51
CA ILE A 58 14.21 3.22 5.93
C ILE A 58 15.39 3.40 4.99
N LEU A 59 15.15 3.42 3.68
CA LEU A 59 16.21 3.62 2.70
C LEU A 59 16.87 5.00 2.84
N GLU A 60 16.08 6.04 3.13
CA GLU A 60 16.63 7.38 3.39
C GLU A 60 17.60 7.39 4.56
N LYS A 61 17.26 6.67 5.63
CA LYS A 61 18.16 6.53 6.81
C LYS A 61 19.45 5.83 6.45
N LYS A 62 19.42 4.97 5.44
CA LYS A 62 20.62 4.30 4.94
C LYS A 62 21.33 5.13 3.87
N LYS A 63 20.85 6.36 3.61
CA LYS A 63 21.39 7.26 2.59
C LYS A 63 21.33 6.65 1.20
N VAL A 64 20.25 5.90 0.93
CA VAL A 64 19.99 5.28 -0.36
C VAL A 64 18.64 5.81 -0.85
N THR A 65 18.61 6.40 -2.04
CA THR A 65 17.39 6.92 -2.63
C THR A 65 17.17 6.30 -4.00
N PRO A 66 16.07 5.58 -4.21
CA PRO A 66 15.75 5.11 -5.55
C PRO A 66 15.41 6.29 -6.47
N THR A 67 15.61 6.12 -7.76
CA THR A 67 15.21 7.13 -8.75
C THR A 67 13.71 7.06 -9.01
N ASP A 68 13.11 5.89 -8.79
CA ASP A 68 11.67 5.70 -8.88
C ASP A 68 11.28 4.49 -8.04
N PHE A 69 10.02 4.43 -7.65
CA PHE A 69 9.54 3.36 -6.77
C PHE A 69 8.05 3.14 -6.98
N LYS A 70 7.66 1.88 -7.06
CA LYS A 70 6.25 1.52 -7.24
C LYS A 70 5.94 0.28 -6.43
N VAL A 71 4.78 0.27 -5.80
CA VAL A 71 4.27 -0.90 -5.07
C VAL A 71 3.00 -1.35 -5.78
N LYS A 72 3.00 -2.59 -6.24
CA LYS A 72 1.84 -3.20 -6.89
C LYS A 72 1.25 -4.21 -5.93
N VAL A 73 -0.06 -4.14 -5.71
CA VAL A 73 -0.76 -5.02 -4.78
C VAL A 73 -1.98 -5.60 -5.48
N ARG A 74 -2.15 -6.90 -5.36
CA ARG A 74 -3.39 -7.53 -5.80
C ARG A 74 -3.92 -8.42 -4.69
N GLY A 75 -5.24 -8.53 -4.62
CA GLY A 75 -5.89 -9.33 -3.59
C GLY A 75 -6.93 -10.25 -4.20
N LYS A 76 -7.01 -11.45 -3.66
CA LYS A 76 -8.03 -12.43 -4.04
C LYS A 76 -9.09 -12.45 -2.94
N ARG A 77 -10.35 -12.31 -3.32
CA ARG A 77 -11.46 -12.28 -2.37
C ARG A 77 -12.12 -13.65 -2.27
N ALA A 78 -12.75 -13.91 -1.11
CA ALA A 78 -13.55 -15.09 -0.92
C ALA A 78 -14.72 -15.12 -1.92
N ASN A 79 -15.17 -16.33 -2.28
CA ASN A 79 -16.23 -16.52 -3.28
C ASN A 79 -17.64 -16.27 -2.73
N THR A 80 -17.80 -16.24 -1.41
CA THR A 80 -19.09 -16.03 -0.75
C THR A 80 -18.98 -14.89 0.25
N PHE A 81 -20.10 -14.26 0.58
CA PHE A 81 -20.12 -13.19 1.57
C PHE A 81 -19.85 -13.73 2.98
N PRO A 82 -19.08 -12.96 3.79
CA PRO A 82 -18.41 -11.72 3.42
C PRO A 82 -17.20 -12.01 2.53
N MET A 83 -17.10 -11.25 1.44
CA MET A 83 -16.05 -11.46 0.43
C MET A 83 -14.75 -10.75 0.85
N VAL A 84 -14.16 -11.23 1.93
CA VAL A 84 -12.89 -10.71 2.46
C VAL A 84 -11.72 -11.14 1.58
N TYR A 85 -10.58 -10.45 1.70
CA TYR A 85 -9.36 -10.92 1.05
C TYR A 85 -8.86 -12.18 1.74
N THR A 86 -8.57 -13.20 0.96
CA THR A 86 -7.97 -14.44 1.46
C THR A 86 -6.48 -14.47 1.18
N ASP A 87 -6.06 -13.90 0.05
CA ASP A 87 -4.67 -13.87 -0.39
C ASP A 87 -4.35 -12.47 -0.92
N ILE A 88 -3.20 -11.96 -0.55
CA ILE A 88 -2.71 -10.67 -1.04
C ILE A 88 -1.26 -10.85 -1.48
N GLU A 89 -0.94 -10.34 -2.68
CA GLU A 89 0.40 -10.37 -3.22
C GLU A 89 0.90 -8.95 -3.41
N VAL A 90 2.11 -8.68 -2.93
CA VAL A 90 2.75 -7.37 -3.02
C VAL A 90 4.01 -7.50 -3.85
N GLU A 91 4.18 -6.59 -4.81
CA GLU A 91 5.42 -6.52 -5.59
C GLU A 91 6.00 -5.12 -5.49
N TYR A 92 7.26 -5.05 -5.05
CA TYR A 92 7.99 -3.79 -4.93
C TYR A 92 8.92 -3.65 -6.13
N LEU A 93 8.81 -2.54 -6.84
CA LEU A 93 9.67 -2.22 -7.98
C LEU A 93 10.47 -0.99 -7.61
N LEU A 94 11.80 -1.12 -7.59
CA LEU A 94 12.70 -0.03 -7.21
C LEU A 94 13.70 0.20 -8.35
N TRP A 95 13.80 1.44 -8.79
CA TRP A 95 14.75 1.83 -9.84
C TRP A 95 15.89 2.62 -9.19
N GLY A 96 17.10 2.31 -9.58
CA GLY A 96 18.26 3.05 -9.08
C GLY A 96 19.55 2.32 -9.33
N ASP A 97 20.67 3.08 -9.39
CA ASP A 97 22.00 2.52 -9.60
C ASP A 97 22.67 2.05 -8.32
N ASN A 98 22.31 2.64 -7.18
CA ASN A 98 23.00 2.42 -5.91
C ASN A 98 22.19 1.57 -4.93
N LEU A 99 21.18 0.86 -5.42
CA LEU A 99 20.32 0.04 -4.58
C LEU A 99 20.98 -1.31 -4.32
N ARG A 100 21.35 -1.56 -3.07
CA ARG A 100 21.91 -2.86 -2.69
C ARG A 100 20.79 -3.78 -2.24
N THR A 101 20.86 -5.02 -2.70
CA THR A 101 19.89 -6.06 -2.36
C THR A 101 19.66 -6.14 -0.85
N ARG A 102 20.75 -6.14 -0.07
CA ARG A 102 20.67 -6.23 1.39
C ARG A 102 19.83 -5.11 2.01
N ASP A 103 20.03 -3.87 1.54
CA ASP A 103 19.31 -2.72 2.08
C ASP A 103 17.83 -2.79 1.73
N VAL A 104 17.52 -3.17 0.48
CA VAL A 104 16.13 -3.30 0.03
C VAL A 104 15.42 -4.41 0.80
N GLU A 105 16.05 -5.57 0.93
CA GLU A 105 15.44 -6.68 1.66
C GLU A 105 15.21 -6.35 3.14
N GLN A 106 16.15 -5.65 3.76
CA GLN A 106 15.99 -5.24 5.15
C GLN A 106 14.84 -4.24 5.30
N ALA A 107 14.73 -3.28 4.38
CA ALA A 107 13.65 -2.28 4.42
C ALA A 107 12.29 -2.96 4.28
N ILE A 108 12.15 -3.88 3.35
CA ILE A 108 10.91 -4.62 3.13
C ILE A 108 10.55 -5.43 4.38
N LYS A 109 11.52 -6.16 4.91
CA LYS A 109 11.30 -7.01 6.08
C LYS A 109 10.87 -6.20 7.29
N LEU A 110 11.53 -5.08 7.56
CA LEU A 110 11.18 -4.22 8.68
C LEU A 110 9.78 -3.65 8.53
N SER A 111 9.41 -3.21 7.32
CA SER A 111 8.08 -2.70 7.07
C SER A 111 7.03 -3.77 7.33
N GLU A 112 7.17 -4.93 6.71
CA GLU A 112 6.14 -5.98 6.74
C GLU A 112 5.99 -6.62 8.11
N GLN A 113 7.09 -6.76 8.86
CA GLN A 113 7.06 -7.47 10.13
C GLN A 113 6.88 -6.57 11.35
N LYS A 114 7.19 -5.29 11.23
CA LYS A 114 7.21 -4.41 12.39
C LYS A 114 6.43 -3.11 12.22
N TYR A 115 6.62 -2.40 11.12
CA TYR A 115 6.15 -1.02 11.04
C TYR A 115 4.83 -0.83 10.30
N CYS A 116 4.52 -1.66 9.29
CA CYS A 116 3.31 -1.46 8.51
C CYS A 116 2.08 -1.98 9.26
N SER A 117 1.34 -1.07 9.87
CA SER A 117 0.13 -1.41 10.60
C SER A 117 -0.91 -2.08 9.71
N VAL A 118 -1.04 -1.61 8.46
CA VAL A 118 -2.03 -2.17 7.52
C VAL A 118 -1.67 -3.62 7.19
N SER A 119 -0.38 -3.91 6.92
CA SER A 119 0.06 -5.28 6.65
C SER A 119 -0.27 -6.22 7.82
N ILE A 120 0.02 -5.76 9.03
CA ILE A 120 -0.23 -6.57 10.22
C ILE A 120 -1.73 -6.79 10.42
N MET A 121 -2.54 -5.76 10.23
CA MET A 121 -3.99 -5.89 10.35
C MET A 121 -4.56 -6.86 9.30
N LEU A 122 -4.19 -6.69 8.04
CA LEU A 122 -4.71 -7.52 6.96
C LEU A 122 -4.20 -8.96 7.06
N SER A 123 -3.04 -9.19 7.66
CA SER A 123 -2.49 -10.54 7.84
C SER A 123 -3.33 -11.41 8.78
N LYS A 124 -4.24 -10.80 9.55
CA LYS A 124 -5.13 -11.55 10.44
C LYS A 124 -6.19 -12.35 9.68
N THR A 125 -6.51 -11.92 8.46
CA THR A 125 -7.54 -12.59 7.64
C THR A 125 -7.01 -13.05 6.29
N SER A 126 -5.82 -12.56 5.88
CA SER A 126 -5.29 -12.82 4.55
C SER A 126 -3.88 -13.37 4.63
N LYS A 127 -3.54 -14.27 3.71
CA LYS A 127 -2.15 -14.68 3.52
C LYS A 127 -1.47 -13.65 2.62
N ILE A 128 -0.47 -12.96 3.14
CA ILE A 128 0.25 -11.93 2.39
C ILE A 128 1.61 -12.45 1.98
N THR A 129 1.90 -12.38 0.69
CA THR A 129 3.21 -12.75 0.14
C THR A 129 3.77 -11.56 -0.63
N SER A 130 5.09 -11.46 -0.71
CA SER A 130 5.72 -10.34 -1.39
C SER A 130 6.94 -10.78 -2.19
N LYS A 131 7.27 -9.96 -3.18
CA LYS A 131 8.50 -10.09 -3.97
C LYS A 131 8.95 -8.70 -4.39
N TYR A 132 10.18 -8.58 -4.86
CA TYR A 132 10.69 -7.29 -5.32
C TYR A 132 11.60 -7.45 -6.53
N LYS A 133 11.79 -6.34 -7.25
CA LYS A 133 12.77 -6.24 -8.33
C LYS A 133 13.52 -4.92 -8.18
N ILE A 134 14.83 -4.99 -8.40
CA ILE A 134 15.67 -3.80 -8.50
C ILE A 134 15.98 -3.61 -9.98
N LEU A 135 15.63 -2.45 -10.52
CA LEU A 135 15.73 -2.13 -11.93
C LEU A 135 16.69 -0.96 -12.12
N LYS A 136 17.27 -0.87 -13.31
CA LYS A 136 18.12 0.28 -13.67
C LYS A 136 17.24 1.51 -13.93
N PRO A 137 17.75 2.73 -13.67
CA PRO A 137 16.98 3.93 -13.95
C PRO A 137 16.44 3.93 -15.37
N GLY A 138 15.13 4.19 -15.53
CA GLY A 138 14.48 4.22 -16.83
C GLY A 138 14.14 2.87 -17.43
N GLU A 139 14.50 1.78 -16.78
CA GLU A 139 14.18 0.43 -17.25
C GLU A 139 12.68 0.17 -17.11
N ALA A 140 12.09 -0.53 -18.10
CA ALA A 140 10.66 -0.86 -18.06
C ALA A 140 10.39 -1.92 -16.99
N GLU A 141 9.18 -1.89 -16.43
CA GLU A 141 8.76 -2.81 -15.37
C GLU A 141 8.25 -4.15 -15.89
N VAL A 142 8.88 -4.74 -16.80
CA VAL A 142 8.39 -5.98 -17.43
C VAL A 142 8.72 -7.20 -16.60
#